data_7cab513d4a98bb028833c10eb4114a35
#
_entry.id   7cab513d4a98bb028833c10eb4114a35
#
_cell.length_a   1.000
_cell.length_b   1.000
_cell.length_c   1.000
_cell.angle_alpha   90.00
_cell.angle_beta   90.00
_cell.angle_gamma   90.00
#
_symmetry.space_group_name_H-M   'P 1'
#
loop_
_entity.id
_entity.type
_entity.pdbx_description
1 polymer ?
#
loop_
_entity_poly.entity_id
_entity_poly.type
_entity_poly.pdbx_seq_one_letter_code
_entity_poly.pdbx_strand_id
1 'polypeptide(L)'
;MATIYDIARTANVSHATVSMALRGIGKIRPETRERIMAIARDIGYRPNTNAVALKSGVNRMITMLHTPHPFSKIAVELRNCVRNDGYELNMIELELEPSRQRRSFELLLESNCAAAICQMTWLKPLEDLVEKFLAQRKPLVVLGPPQDWHPMPGLYGITMENLNAVGECIDLLLKLGHRHIAHTVYSSGISDVHRFLTEKLGAAGIHDWDPAFHCELHENLNIFEQGYLAGGKLLEEKPGVTAIQCFSDRFAMGIMRRFYEMGVSVPGDISVIGSENDLFAEYNTISLSTIDTGGDLMGRRAWELLCRHLNDPALPLESFIETVHARFIPRESIGMVSEKSVFFKLRENIKQRGAAAKR
;
A
#
# COMPACT_ATOMS: atom_id res chain seq x y z
N MET A 1 18.29 32.95 -6.76
CA MET A 1 18.64 31.52 -6.80
C MET A 1 19.90 31.35 -7.63
N ALA A 2 20.92 30.69 -7.11
CA ALA A 2 22.17 30.49 -7.83
C ALA A 2 21.98 29.68 -9.11
N THR A 3 22.62 30.06 -10.18
CA THR A 3 22.48 29.46 -11.51
C THR A 3 23.79 28.82 -12.00
N ILE A 4 23.72 27.94 -13.01
CA ILE A 4 24.90 27.38 -13.65
C ILE A 4 25.82 28.49 -14.27
N TYR A 5 25.23 29.62 -14.64
CA TYR A 5 25.95 30.76 -15.18
C TYR A 5 26.76 31.51 -14.10
N ASP A 6 26.27 31.55 -12.86
CA ASP A 6 27.01 32.13 -11.75
C ASP A 6 28.24 31.30 -11.41
N ILE A 7 28.12 29.95 -11.42
CA ILE A 7 29.27 29.07 -11.27
C ILE A 7 30.28 29.29 -12.40
N ALA A 8 29.80 29.36 -13.65
CA ALA A 8 30.66 29.57 -14.83
C ALA A 8 31.45 30.85 -14.74
N ARG A 9 30.80 31.95 -14.31
CA ARG A 9 31.43 33.26 -14.09
C ARG A 9 32.47 33.21 -12.99
N THR A 10 32.15 32.63 -11.83
CA THR A 10 33.06 32.56 -10.68
C THR A 10 34.23 31.61 -10.95
N ALA A 11 34.01 30.51 -11.64
CA ALA A 11 35.06 29.56 -12.02
C ALA A 11 35.87 29.97 -13.26
N ASN A 12 35.48 31.04 -13.95
CA ASN A 12 36.07 31.52 -15.21
C ASN A 12 36.17 30.39 -16.28
N VAL A 13 35.05 29.67 -16.47
CA VAL A 13 34.92 28.60 -17.48
C VAL A 13 33.57 28.73 -18.21
N SER A 14 33.40 28.00 -19.33
CA SER A 14 32.13 27.99 -20.02
C SER A 14 31.03 27.25 -19.20
N HIS A 15 29.78 27.66 -19.38
CA HIS A 15 28.64 26.94 -18.76
C HIS A 15 28.58 25.46 -19.17
N ALA A 16 29.07 25.12 -20.37
CA ALA A 16 29.20 23.74 -20.83
C ALA A 16 30.22 22.96 -19.98
N THR A 17 31.36 23.58 -19.66
CA THR A 17 32.38 22.99 -18.77
C THR A 17 31.80 22.76 -17.37
N VAL A 18 31.06 23.72 -16.82
CA VAL A 18 30.38 23.55 -15.52
C VAL A 18 29.39 22.40 -15.59
N SER A 19 28.54 22.34 -16.63
CA SER A 19 27.56 21.24 -16.80
C SER A 19 28.22 19.88 -16.89
N MET A 20 29.34 19.76 -17.61
CA MET A 20 30.10 18.48 -17.69
C MET A 20 30.74 18.13 -16.35
N ALA A 21 31.33 19.11 -15.63
CA ALA A 21 31.93 18.89 -14.33
C ALA A 21 30.91 18.38 -13.30
N LEU A 22 29.74 19.03 -13.21
CA LEU A 22 28.68 18.67 -12.28
C LEU A 22 28.08 17.27 -12.57
N ARG A 23 28.05 16.86 -13.83
CA ARG A 23 27.56 15.52 -14.26
C ARG A 23 28.64 14.43 -14.21
N GLY A 24 29.87 14.76 -13.87
CA GLY A 24 30.99 13.78 -13.84
C GLY A 24 31.43 13.28 -15.22
N ILE A 25 31.00 13.89 -16.34
CA ILE A 25 31.28 13.48 -17.70
C ILE A 25 32.31 14.42 -18.38
N GLY A 26 32.90 13.95 -19.49
CA GLY A 26 33.86 14.74 -20.26
C GLY A 26 35.28 14.74 -19.70
N LYS A 27 36.26 15.12 -20.52
CA LYS A 27 37.67 15.22 -20.13
C LYS A 27 37.92 16.59 -19.46
N ILE A 28 37.59 16.69 -18.19
CA ILE A 28 37.84 17.88 -17.37
C ILE A 28 38.96 17.55 -16.39
N ARG A 29 39.95 18.44 -16.27
CA ARG A 29 41.07 18.27 -15.31
C ARG A 29 40.51 18.14 -13.88
N PRO A 30 41.04 17.25 -13.05
CA PRO A 30 40.54 17.02 -11.67
C PRO A 30 40.46 18.35 -10.87
N GLU A 31 41.48 19.19 -10.92
CA GLU A 31 41.52 20.43 -10.18
C GLU A 31 40.42 21.42 -10.62
N THR A 32 40.10 21.43 -11.92
CA THR A 32 39.01 22.27 -12.44
C THR A 32 37.65 21.76 -11.97
N ARG A 33 37.46 20.42 -11.94
CA ARG A 33 36.23 19.79 -11.45
C ARG A 33 36.04 20.10 -9.96
N GLU A 34 37.06 19.91 -9.14
CA GLU A 34 37.02 20.19 -7.70
C GLU A 34 36.70 21.65 -7.42
N ARG A 35 37.30 22.57 -8.14
CA ARG A 35 37.01 24.00 -8.03
C ARG A 35 35.56 24.33 -8.37
N ILE A 36 35.00 23.77 -9.46
CA ILE A 36 33.61 23.94 -9.84
C ILE A 36 32.67 23.38 -8.76
N MET A 37 32.99 22.22 -8.23
CA MET A 37 32.17 21.58 -7.16
C MET A 37 32.21 22.35 -5.84
N ALA A 38 33.37 22.98 -5.51
CA ALA A 38 33.51 23.85 -4.35
C ALA A 38 32.65 25.11 -4.52
N ILE A 39 32.77 25.80 -5.64
CA ILE A 39 31.98 27.02 -5.94
C ILE A 39 30.49 26.69 -5.91
N ALA A 40 30.06 25.57 -6.51
CA ALA A 40 28.64 25.17 -6.51
C ALA A 40 28.10 24.99 -5.08
N ARG A 41 28.89 24.38 -4.18
CA ARG A 41 28.54 24.24 -2.76
C ARG A 41 28.46 25.59 -2.04
N ASP A 42 29.49 26.46 -2.23
CA ASP A 42 29.59 27.74 -1.56
C ASP A 42 28.44 28.70 -1.89
N ILE A 43 27.99 28.71 -3.15
CA ILE A 43 26.85 29.55 -3.57
C ILE A 43 25.48 28.85 -3.39
N GLY A 44 25.43 27.62 -2.82
CA GLY A 44 24.22 26.86 -2.61
C GLY A 44 23.52 26.45 -3.92
N TYR A 45 24.27 26.24 -4.99
CA TYR A 45 23.70 25.81 -6.27
C TYR A 45 23.17 24.38 -6.16
N ARG A 46 21.90 24.20 -6.53
CA ARG A 46 21.29 22.89 -6.73
C ARG A 46 20.91 22.72 -8.20
N PRO A 47 21.35 21.65 -8.87
CA PRO A 47 20.90 21.36 -10.22
C PRO A 47 19.38 21.34 -10.30
N ASN A 48 18.81 22.10 -11.20
CA ASN A 48 17.39 21.98 -11.52
C ASN A 48 17.21 20.73 -12.38
N THR A 49 16.70 19.64 -11.78
CA THR A 49 16.48 18.34 -12.43
C THR A 49 15.59 18.48 -13.66
N ASN A 50 14.57 19.35 -13.63
CA ASN A 50 13.70 19.62 -14.77
C ASN A 50 14.48 20.31 -15.92
N ALA A 51 15.35 21.26 -15.61
CA ALA A 51 16.19 21.91 -16.61
C ALA A 51 17.25 20.97 -17.19
N VAL A 52 17.76 20.04 -16.38
CA VAL A 52 18.68 18.98 -16.83
C VAL A 52 17.95 17.99 -17.73
N ALA A 53 16.74 17.57 -17.38
CA ALA A 53 15.89 16.69 -18.18
C ALA A 53 15.53 17.30 -19.54
N LEU A 54 15.11 18.57 -19.55
CA LEU A 54 14.85 19.34 -20.80
C LEU A 54 16.07 19.40 -21.73
N LYS A 55 17.27 19.56 -21.17
CA LYS A 55 18.50 19.70 -21.95
C LYS A 55 19.09 18.35 -22.40
N SER A 56 18.91 17.30 -21.62
CA SER A 56 19.40 15.94 -21.94
C SER A 56 18.39 15.12 -22.76
N GLY A 57 17.14 15.55 -22.83
CA GLY A 57 16.02 14.78 -23.40
C GLY A 57 15.65 13.54 -22.55
N VAL A 58 16.33 13.31 -21.42
CA VAL A 58 16.08 12.15 -20.53
C VAL A 58 15.37 12.63 -19.28
N ASN A 59 14.10 12.28 -19.16
CA ASN A 59 13.33 12.47 -17.93
C ASN A 59 13.56 11.28 -16.99
N ARG A 60 13.98 11.55 -15.76
CA ARG A 60 14.25 10.54 -14.73
C ARG A 60 13.30 10.63 -13.54
N MET A 61 12.17 11.30 -13.72
CA MET A 61 11.13 11.39 -12.68
C MET A 61 10.07 10.34 -12.91
N ILE A 62 9.81 9.52 -11.89
CA ILE A 62 8.66 8.61 -11.83
C ILE A 62 7.65 9.21 -10.85
N THR A 63 6.38 9.19 -11.18
CA THR A 63 5.34 9.67 -10.27
C THR A 63 4.48 8.51 -9.79
N MET A 64 4.30 8.41 -8.49
CA MET A 64 3.37 7.49 -7.85
C MET A 64 2.18 8.27 -7.27
N LEU A 65 0.97 7.95 -7.76
CA LEU A 65 -0.25 8.33 -7.04
C LEU A 65 -0.54 7.24 -6.02
N HIS A 66 -0.56 7.61 -4.75
CA HIS A 66 -0.70 6.67 -3.64
C HIS A 66 -1.86 7.05 -2.72
N THR A 67 -2.52 6.06 -2.13
CA THR A 67 -3.44 6.28 -1.02
C THR A 67 -2.69 6.85 0.20
N PRO A 68 -3.39 7.39 1.24
CA PRO A 68 -2.76 8.03 2.40
C PRO A 68 -1.83 7.13 3.26
N HIS A 69 -1.10 6.21 2.65
CA HIS A 69 -0.16 5.28 3.31
C HIS A 69 1.20 5.26 2.62
N PRO A 70 1.98 6.36 2.69
CA PRO A 70 3.24 6.50 1.95
C PRO A 70 4.36 5.54 2.40
N PHE A 71 4.18 4.88 3.54
CA PHE A 71 5.13 3.89 4.08
C PHE A 71 4.70 2.44 3.81
N SER A 72 3.80 2.20 2.87
CA SER A 72 3.47 0.84 2.44
C SER A 72 4.71 0.13 1.89
N LYS A 73 4.79 -1.19 2.03
CA LYS A 73 5.89 -2.00 1.45
C LYS A 73 6.07 -1.73 -0.04
N ILE A 74 4.96 -1.51 -0.76
CA ILE A 74 4.97 -1.16 -2.19
C ILE A 74 5.78 0.12 -2.42
N ALA A 75 5.46 1.20 -1.71
CA ALA A 75 6.10 2.50 -1.88
C ALA A 75 7.58 2.48 -1.47
N VAL A 76 7.91 1.75 -0.40
CA VAL A 76 9.28 1.60 0.09
C VAL A 76 10.14 0.85 -0.94
N GLU A 77 9.68 -0.30 -1.43
CA GLU A 77 10.42 -1.10 -2.41
C GLU A 77 10.53 -0.38 -3.76
N LEU A 78 9.43 0.21 -4.24
CA LEU A 78 9.44 1.00 -5.46
C LEU A 78 10.48 2.12 -5.39
N ARG A 79 10.53 2.87 -4.29
CA ARG A 79 11.52 3.93 -4.09
C ARG A 79 12.96 3.39 -4.15
N ASN A 80 13.21 2.22 -3.55
CA ASN A 80 14.51 1.58 -3.57
C ASN A 80 14.91 1.19 -5.01
N CYS A 81 14.02 0.55 -5.75
CA CYS A 81 14.25 0.15 -7.13
C CYS A 81 14.50 1.36 -8.04
N VAL A 82 13.64 2.38 -7.97
CA VAL A 82 13.73 3.60 -8.75
C VAL A 82 15.08 4.31 -8.53
N ARG A 83 15.52 4.43 -7.27
CA ARG A 83 16.79 5.08 -6.91
C ARG A 83 18.01 4.29 -7.36
N ASN A 84 17.99 2.97 -7.23
CA ASN A 84 19.09 2.10 -7.64
C ASN A 84 19.40 2.26 -9.14
N ASP A 85 18.39 2.52 -9.97
CA ASP A 85 18.52 2.72 -11.40
C ASP A 85 18.71 4.21 -11.80
N GLY A 86 18.91 5.09 -10.79
CA GLY A 86 19.21 6.50 -10.99
C GLY A 86 18.01 7.35 -11.40
N TYR A 87 16.81 6.94 -11.05
CA TYR A 87 15.58 7.72 -11.15
C TYR A 87 15.18 8.31 -9.80
N GLU A 88 14.26 9.27 -9.81
CA GLU A 88 13.66 9.88 -8.63
C GLU A 88 12.17 9.57 -8.57
N LEU A 89 11.65 9.29 -7.37
CA LEU A 89 10.22 9.04 -7.14
C LEU A 89 9.56 10.29 -6.58
N ASN A 90 8.63 10.86 -7.33
CA ASN A 90 7.67 11.84 -6.87
C ASN A 90 6.41 11.14 -6.38
N MET A 91 5.83 11.60 -5.28
CA MET A 91 4.62 11.02 -4.71
C MET A 91 3.52 12.07 -4.66
N ILE A 92 2.37 11.73 -5.21
CA ILE A 92 1.15 12.54 -5.18
C ILE A 92 0.10 11.74 -4.40
N GLU A 93 -0.47 12.33 -3.37
CA GLU A 93 -1.55 11.68 -2.63
C GLU A 93 -2.81 11.57 -3.48
N LEU A 94 -3.36 10.37 -3.55
CA LEU A 94 -4.61 10.10 -4.24
C LEU A 94 -5.76 10.28 -3.25
N GLU A 95 -6.61 11.22 -3.54
CA GLU A 95 -7.83 11.43 -2.77
C GLU A 95 -8.76 10.21 -2.90
N LEU A 96 -9.33 9.75 -1.79
CA LEU A 96 -10.19 8.56 -1.79
C LEU A 96 -11.57 8.85 -2.39
N GLU A 97 -12.03 10.09 -2.30
CA GLU A 97 -13.30 10.53 -2.85
C GLU A 97 -13.21 10.61 -4.39
N PRO A 98 -14.07 9.91 -5.14
CA PRO A 98 -13.96 9.77 -6.60
C PRO A 98 -13.87 11.09 -7.37
N SER A 99 -14.62 12.13 -6.94
CA SER A 99 -14.59 13.45 -7.59
C SER A 99 -13.23 14.14 -7.44
N ARG A 100 -12.51 13.85 -6.35
CA ARG A 100 -11.19 14.41 -6.07
C ARG A 100 -10.06 13.61 -6.70
N GLN A 101 -10.26 12.32 -7.01
CA GLN A 101 -9.27 11.50 -7.73
C GLN A 101 -8.89 12.12 -9.07
N ARG A 102 -9.85 12.73 -9.75
CA ARG A 102 -9.62 13.44 -11.00
C ARG A 102 -8.55 14.53 -10.86
N ARG A 103 -8.58 15.32 -9.77
CA ARG A 103 -7.57 16.35 -9.50
C ARG A 103 -6.16 15.78 -9.31
N SER A 104 -6.03 14.62 -8.64
CA SER A 104 -4.73 13.94 -8.50
C SER A 104 -4.17 13.49 -9.85
N PHE A 105 -5.02 13.02 -10.78
CA PHE A 105 -4.63 12.69 -12.15
C PHE A 105 -4.28 13.92 -12.99
N GLU A 106 -4.96 15.05 -12.81
CA GLU A 106 -4.58 16.31 -13.45
C GLU A 106 -3.19 16.76 -13.00
N LEU A 107 -2.88 16.66 -11.71
CA LEU A 107 -1.54 16.91 -11.18
C LEU A 107 -0.48 15.93 -11.76
N LEU A 108 -0.86 14.67 -11.98
CA LEU A 108 0.01 13.72 -12.68
C LEU A 108 0.32 14.19 -14.11
N LEU A 109 -0.67 14.66 -14.86
CA LEU A 109 -0.48 15.18 -16.22
C LEU A 109 0.37 16.45 -16.23
N GLU A 110 0.23 17.32 -15.23
CA GLU A 110 1.06 18.51 -15.02
C GLU A 110 2.49 18.16 -14.61
N SER A 111 2.68 16.99 -13.95
CA SER A 111 3.99 16.52 -13.54
C SER A 111 4.79 16.08 -14.77
N ASN A 112 6.00 16.62 -14.93
CA ASN A 112 6.87 16.17 -16.01
C ASN A 112 7.55 14.85 -15.61
N CYS A 113 6.79 13.73 -15.57
CA CYS A 113 7.33 12.40 -15.29
C CYS A 113 7.56 11.58 -16.56
N ALA A 114 8.44 10.58 -16.48
CA ALA A 114 8.72 9.63 -17.57
C ALA A 114 7.71 8.49 -17.62
N ALA A 115 7.19 8.11 -16.44
CA ALA A 115 6.23 7.04 -16.26
C ALA A 115 5.48 7.24 -14.93
N ALA A 116 4.37 6.52 -14.73
CA ALA A 116 3.61 6.62 -13.50
C ALA A 116 3.15 5.26 -12.98
N ILE A 117 2.90 5.24 -11.67
CA ILE A 117 2.26 4.14 -10.95
C ILE A 117 1.09 4.74 -10.16
N CYS A 118 -0.04 4.08 -10.13
CA CYS A 118 -1.19 4.57 -9.36
C CYS A 118 -2.01 3.44 -8.75
N GLN A 119 -2.79 3.80 -7.73
CA GLN A 119 -3.95 3.06 -7.29
C GLN A 119 -5.17 3.84 -7.77
N MET A 120 -6.16 3.19 -8.34
CA MET A 120 -7.41 3.84 -8.75
C MET A 120 -8.60 2.96 -8.40
N THR A 121 -9.71 3.59 -8.01
CA THR A 121 -10.93 2.89 -7.64
C THR A 121 -11.75 2.53 -8.88
N TRP A 122 -11.78 3.42 -9.88
CA TRP A 122 -12.54 3.29 -11.12
C TRP A 122 -11.72 3.85 -12.28
N LEU A 123 -11.70 3.13 -13.39
CA LEU A 123 -11.02 3.59 -14.61
C LEU A 123 -11.91 4.58 -15.38
N LYS A 124 -13.18 4.24 -15.60
CA LYS A 124 -14.10 4.99 -16.45
C LYS A 124 -14.22 6.48 -16.14
N PRO A 125 -14.31 6.95 -14.88
CA PRO A 125 -14.32 8.38 -14.57
C PRO A 125 -13.02 9.14 -14.88
N LEU A 126 -11.90 8.40 -15.07
CA LEU A 126 -10.57 8.94 -15.30
C LEU A 126 -10.03 8.62 -16.70
N GLU A 127 -10.78 7.91 -17.50
CA GLU A 127 -10.37 7.34 -18.79
C GLU A 127 -9.76 8.38 -19.71
N ASP A 128 -10.41 9.54 -19.86
CA ASP A 128 -9.91 10.64 -20.69
C ASP A 128 -8.54 11.19 -20.24
N LEU A 129 -8.25 11.16 -18.93
CA LEU A 129 -6.96 11.58 -18.38
C LEU A 129 -5.92 10.49 -18.53
N VAL A 130 -6.31 9.23 -18.35
CA VAL A 130 -5.45 8.07 -18.59
C VAL A 130 -5.05 8.02 -20.07
N GLU A 131 -5.99 8.15 -21.00
CA GLU A 131 -5.70 8.22 -22.44
C GLU A 131 -4.74 9.36 -22.78
N LYS A 132 -4.94 10.57 -22.22
CA LYS A 132 -4.02 11.70 -22.41
C LYS A 132 -2.62 11.43 -21.91
N PHE A 133 -2.48 10.68 -20.81
CA PHE A 133 -1.18 10.28 -20.29
C PHE A 133 -0.49 9.28 -21.19
N LEU A 134 -1.21 8.21 -21.60
CA LEU A 134 -0.72 7.16 -22.47
C LEU A 134 -0.38 7.66 -23.90
N ALA A 135 -1.13 8.63 -24.40
CA ALA A 135 -0.86 9.27 -25.71
C ALA A 135 0.52 9.94 -25.78
N GLN A 136 1.10 10.29 -24.62
CA GLN A 136 2.48 10.78 -24.53
C GLN A 136 3.52 9.65 -24.60
N ARG A 137 3.12 8.41 -24.86
CA ARG A 137 3.94 7.18 -24.82
C ARG A 137 4.59 6.94 -23.46
N LYS A 138 3.95 7.36 -22.38
CA LYS A 138 4.39 7.15 -21.00
C LYS A 138 3.63 5.95 -20.44
N PRO A 139 4.31 4.88 -19.99
CA PRO A 139 3.62 3.74 -19.40
C PRO A 139 3.04 4.07 -18.01
N LEU A 140 1.88 3.48 -17.73
CA LEU A 140 1.15 3.60 -16.48
C LEU A 140 0.91 2.21 -15.89
N VAL A 141 1.36 1.98 -14.66
CA VAL A 141 1.06 0.76 -13.90
C VAL A 141 -0.01 1.04 -12.87
N VAL A 142 -1.08 0.26 -12.85
CA VAL A 142 -2.16 0.33 -11.86
C VAL A 142 -2.02 -0.83 -10.88
N LEU A 143 -1.93 -0.49 -9.60
CA LEU A 143 -1.90 -1.45 -8.50
C LEU A 143 -3.33 -1.70 -8.01
N GLY A 144 -3.78 -2.95 -8.09
CA GLY A 144 -5.18 -3.32 -7.85
C GLY A 144 -6.09 -2.77 -8.94
N PRO A 145 -5.99 -3.29 -10.19
CA PRO A 145 -6.83 -2.82 -11.28
C PRO A 145 -8.31 -2.83 -10.91
N PRO A 146 -9.07 -1.78 -11.24
CA PRO A 146 -10.49 -1.70 -10.92
C PRO A 146 -11.32 -2.69 -11.74
N GLN A 147 -12.56 -2.94 -11.31
CA GLN A 147 -13.46 -3.89 -11.99
C GLN A 147 -13.85 -3.46 -13.41
N ASP A 148 -13.84 -2.16 -13.69
CA ASP A 148 -14.11 -1.60 -15.01
C ASP A 148 -12.87 -1.52 -15.91
N TRP A 149 -11.79 -2.25 -15.53
CA TRP A 149 -10.57 -2.34 -16.31
C TRP A 149 -10.81 -2.84 -17.72
N HIS A 150 -10.19 -2.16 -18.68
CA HIS A 150 -10.07 -2.64 -20.05
C HIS A 150 -8.69 -2.30 -20.62
N PRO A 151 -8.19 -3.09 -21.58
CA PRO A 151 -6.84 -2.91 -22.11
C PRO A 151 -6.68 -1.60 -22.89
N MET A 152 -5.63 -0.84 -22.55
CA MET A 152 -5.15 0.31 -23.33
C MET A 152 -3.64 0.19 -23.50
N PRO A 153 -3.06 0.41 -24.70
CA PRO A 153 -1.62 0.30 -24.92
C PRO A 153 -0.81 1.19 -23.97
N GLY A 154 0.06 0.57 -23.16
CA GLY A 154 0.85 1.26 -22.13
C GLY A 154 0.21 1.29 -20.75
N LEU A 155 -1.00 0.73 -20.61
CA LEU A 155 -1.67 0.55 -19.31
C LEU A 155 -1.44 -0.88 -18.82
N TYR A 156 -0.76 -1.02 -17.70
CA TYR A 156 -0.44 -2.30 -17.06
C TYR A 156 -1.13 -2.41 -15.70
N GLY A 157 -1.59 -3.59 -15.35
CA GLY A 157 -2.16 -3.89 -14.05
C GLY A 157 -1.27 -4.84 -13.25
N ILE A 158 -1.22 -4.64 -11.92
CA ILE A 158 -0.71 -5.64 -10.99
C ILE A 158 -1.79 -5.88 -9.95
N THR A 159 -2.34 -7.10 -9.95
CA THR A 159 -3.36 -7.52 -8.99
C THR A 159 -2.77 -8.45 -7.94
N MET A 160 -3.49 -8.61 -6.83
CA MET A 160 -3.14 -9.51 -5.75
C MET A 160 -4.20 -10.61 -5.66
N GLU A 161 -3.76 -11.86 -5.63
CA GLU A 161 -4.59 -13.01 -5.26
C GLU A 161 -4.30 -13.38 -3.81
N ASN A 162 -5.33 -13.35 -2.94
CA ASN A 162 -5.19 -13.59 -1.50
C ASN A 162 -6.07 -14.73 -0.97
N LEU A 163 -6.99 -15.28 -1.76
CA LEU A 163 -7.95 -16.27 -1.26
C LEU A 163 -7.27 -17.55 -0.78
N ASN A 164 -6.17 -17.98 -1.43
CA ASN A 164 -5.40 -19.12 -0.97
C ASN A 164 -4.80 -18.87 0.42
N ALA A 165 -4.17 -17.72 0.63
CA ALA A 165 -3.58 -17.35 1.92
C ALA A 165 -4.65 -17.19 3.02
N VAL A 166 -5.79 -16.59 2.70
CA VAL A 166 -6.97 -16.55 3.58
C VAL A 166 -7.43 -17.97 3.91
N GLY A 167 -7.46 -18.84 2.91
CA GLY A 167 -7.83 -20.25 3.07
C GLY A 167 -6.95 -20.99 4.06
N GLU A 168 -5.63 -20.85 3.95
CA GLU A 168 -4.65 -21.45 4.88
C GLU A 168 -4.84 -20.90 6.31
N CYS A 169 -5.07 -19.60 6.44
CA CYS A 169 -5.34 -18.96 7.73
C CYS A 169 -6.60 -19.57 8.39
N ILE A 170 -7.71 -19.66 7.66
CA ILE A 170 -8.97 -20.19 8.19
C ILE A 170 -8.84 -21.67 8.51
N ASP A 171 -8.13 -22.47 7.71
CA ASP A 171 -7.88 -23.88 8.00
C ASP A 171 -7.10 -24.06 9.32
N LEU A 172 -6.11 -23.19 9.58
CA LEU A 172 -5.40 -23.19 10.84
C LEU A 172 -6.35 -22.83 12.00
N LEU A 173 -7.15 -21.78 11.88
CA LEU A 173 -8.10 -21.38 12.91
C LEU A 173 -9.12 -22.49 13.22
N LEU A 174 -9.66 -23.17 12.21
CA LEU A 174 -10.57 -24.28 12.37
C LEU A 174 -9.91 -25.48 13.08
N LYS A 175 -8.64 -25.80 12.76
CA LYS A 175 -7.82 -26.82 13.46
C LYS A 175 -7.58 -26.46 14.92
N LEU A 176 -7.43 -25.19 15.26
CA LEU A 176 -7.27 -24.70 16.62
C LEU A 176 -8.58 -24.59 17.40
N GLY A 177 -9.70 -25.02 16.81
CA GLY A 177 -11.01 -25.11 17.44
C GLY A 177 -11.89 -23.85 17.26
N HIS A 178 -11.44 -22.83 16.52
CA HIS A 178 -12.28 -21.67 16.26
C HIS A 178 -13.49 -22.03 15.39
N ARG A 179 -14.66 -21.50 15.75
CA ARG A 179 -15.91 -21.65 15.00
C ARG A 179 -16.56 -20.29 14.71
N HIS A 180 -16.32 -19.31 15.55
CA HIS A 180 -16.82 -17.95 15.44
C HIS A 180 -15.67 -17.04 15.00
N ILE A 181 -15.41 -17.01 13.70
CA ILE A 181 -14.34 -16.26 13.07
C ILE A 181 -14.96 -15.04 12.38
N ALA A 182 -14.55 -13.83 12.77
CA ALA A 182 -14.98 -12.59 12.12
C ALA A 182 -14.00 -12.16 11.03
N HIS A 183 -14.52 -11.44 10.04
CA HIS A 183 -13.75 -10.77 9.01
C HIS A 183 -14.21 -9.32 8.88
N THR A 184 -13.27 -8.38 8.87
CA THR A 184 -13.59 -6.95 8.75
C THR A 184 -14.02 -6.59 7.33
N VAL A 185 -15.17 -5.93 7.22
CA VAL A 185 -15.74 -5.40 5.98
C VAL A 185 -15.88 -3.89 6.12
N TYR A 186 -15.27 -3.12 5.23
CA TYR A 186 -15.29 -1.64 5.26
C TYR A 186 -16.01 -1.00 4.07
N SER A 187 -16.64 -1.80 3.22
CA SER A 187 -17.46 -1.32 2.10
C SER A 187 -18.87 -1.89 2.16
N SER A 188 -19.81 -1.25 1.50
CA SER A 188 -21.21 -1.69 1.42
C SER A 188 -21.39 -2.98 0.58
N GLY A 189 -20.34 -3.46 -0.08
CA GLY A 189 -20.36 -4.67 -0.91
C GLY A 189 -19.86 -5.92 -0.20
N ILE A 190 -20.36 -7.08 -0.61
CA ILE A 190 -19.83 -8.38 -0.18
C ILE A 190 -18.49 -8.57 -0.90
N SER A 191 -17.39 -8.60 -0.15
CA SER A 191 -16.06 -8.87 -0.70
C SER A 191 -15.91 -10.36 -1.10
N ASP A 192 -15.02 -10.66 -2.04
CA ASP A 192 -14.70 -12.05 -2.40
C ASP A 192 -14.19 -12.84 -1.19
N VAL A 193 -13.43 -12.19 -0.31
CA VAL A 193 -12.95 -12.77 0.95
C VAL A 193 -14.13 -13.15 1.86
N HIS A 194 -15.15 -12.28 1.98
CA HIS A 194 -16.33 -12.58 2.79
C HIS A 194 -17.10 -13.79 2.24
N ARG A 195 -17.33 -13.83 0.92
CA ARG A 195 -18.00 -14.96 0.27
C ARG A 195 -17.23 -16.25 0.49
N PHE A 196 -15.93 -16.23 0.21
CA PHE A 196 -15.02 -17.35 0.39
C PHE A 196 -15.01 -17.87 1.84
N LEU A 197 -14.96 -16.95 2.82
CA LEU A 197 -15.00 -17.31 4.24
C LEU A 197 -16.33 -17.97 4.63
N THR A 198 -17.45 -17.42 4.19
CA THR A 198 -18.79 -17.98 4.44
C THR A 198 -18.90 -19.41 3.88
N GLU A 199 -18.43 -19.63 2.65
CA GLU A 199 -18.40 -20.95 2.02
C GLU A 199 -17.51 -21.93 2.80
N LYS A 200 -16.34 -21.50 3.22
CA LYS A 200 -15.40 -22.33 3.99
C LYS A 200 -15.92 -22.70 5.37
N LEU A 201 -16.54 -21.78 6.08
CA LEU A 201 -17.21 -22.05 7.36
C LEU A 201 -18.41 -23.01 7.16
N GLY A 202 -19.21 -22.81 6.13
CA GLY A 202 -20.31 -23.70 5.77
C GLY A 202 -19.84 -25.14 5.49
N ALA A 203 -18.74 -25.29 4.74
CA ALA A 203 -18.11 -26.60 4.49
C ALA A 203 -17.59 -27.28 5.77
N ALA A 204 -17.26 -26.50 6.80
CA ALA A 204 -16.90 -26.98 8.14
C ALA A 204 -18.14 -27.25 9.07
N GLY A 205 -19.36 -27.13 8.52
CA GLY A 205 -20.61 -27.33 9.27
C GLY A 205 -21.03 -26.16 10.14
N ILE A 206 -20.51 -24.96 9.89
CA ILE A 206 -20.82 -23.74 10.62
C ILE A 206 -21.76 -22.89 9.75
N HIS A 207 -23.06 -22.93 10.03
CA HIS A 207 -24.09 -22.28 9.23
C HIS A 207 -24.83 -21.16 10.00
N ASP A 208 -24.65 -21.08 11.30
CA ASP A 208 -25.32 -20.16 12.22
C ASP A 208 -24.46 -18.93 12.59
N TRP A 209 -23.32 -18.74 11.91
CA TRP A 209 -22.40 -17.65 12.15
C TRP A 209 -22.20 -16.81 10.88
N ASP A 210 -22.52 -15.50 10.98
CA ASP A 210 -22.15 -14.52 9.97
C ASP A 210 -20.74 -13.98 10.26
N PRO A 211 -19.74 -14.21 9.38
CA PRO A 211 -18.38 -13.74 9.60
C PRO A 211 -18.22 -12.23 9.39
N ALA A 212 -19.16 -11.53 8.77
CA ALA A 212 -18.99 -10.11 8.50
C ALA A 212 -18.97 -9.28 9.79
N PHE A 213 -17.96 -8.45 9.92
CA PHE A 213 -17.90 -7.36 10.89
C PHE A 213 -17.72 -6.05 10.14
N HIS A 214 -18.81 -5.28 10.05
CA HIS A 214 -18.84 -4.03 9.31
C HIS A 214 -18.18 -2.91 10.08
N CYS A 215 -17.13 -2.35 9.49
CA CYS A 215 -16.37 -1.23 10.04
C CYS A 215 -16.69 0.04 9.25
N GLU A 216 -17.06 1.10 9.95
CA GLU A 216 -17.17 2.42 9.37
C GLU A 216 -15.78 3.06 9.38
N LEU A 217 -15.33 3.55 8.22
CA LEU A 217 -14.09 4.31 8.12
C LEU A 217 -14.40 5.80 8.29
N HIS A 218 -13.73 6.43 9.25
CA HIS A 218 -13.87 7.84 9.54
C HIS A 218 -12.71 8.63 8.95
N GLU A 219 -12.97 9.59 8.08
CA GLU A 219 -11.95 10.38 7.39
C GLU A 219 -11.00 11.13 8.34
N ASN A 220 -11.46 11.50 9.53
CA ASN A 220 -10.69 12.26 10.52
C ASN A 220 -9.85 11.38 11.47
N LEU A 221 -9.90 10.06 11.33
CA LEU A 221 -9.18 9.11 12.19
C LEU A 221 -8.15 8.36 11.37
N ASN A 222 -6.97 8.18 11.94
CA ASN A 222 -5.99 7.27 11.33
C ASN A 222 -6.43 5.80 11.51
N ILE A 223 -5.82 4.90 10.75
CA ILE A 223 -6.24 3.50 10.68
C ILE A 223 -6.09 2.76 12.02
N PHE A 224 -5.13 3.13 12.87
CA PHE A 224 -4.99 2.56 14.23
C PHE A 224 -6.14 2.99 15.13
N GLU A 225 -6.52 4.27 15.12
CA GLU A 225 -7.65 4.80 15.89
C GLU A 225 -8.97 4.14 15.47
N GLN A 226 -9.16 3.94 14.17
CA GLN A 226 -10.32 3.21 13.65
C GLN A 226 -10.37 1.78 14.16
N GLY A 227 -9.24 1.06 14.14
CA GLY A 227 -9.12 -0.28 14.71
C GLY A 227 -9.38 -0.29 16.23
N TYR A 228 -8.89 0.71 16.96
CA TYR A 228 -9.15 0.84 18.39
C TYR A 228 -10.65 0.96 18.72
N LEU A 229 -11.38 1.79 17.98
CA LEU A 229 -12.84 1.91 18.15
C LEU A 229 -13.55 0.62 17.76
N ALA A 230 -13.14 0.02 16.65
CA ALA A 230 -13.71 -1.23 16.14
C ALA A 230 -13.53 -2.40 17.14
N GLY A 231 -12.43 -2.44 17.89
CA GLY A 231 -12.19 -3.47 18.89
C GLY A 231 -13.25 -3.53 20.00
N GLY A 232 -13.73 -2.36 20.45
CA GLY A 232 -14.84 -2.28 21.40
C GLY A 232 -16.16 -2.73 20.78
N LYS A 233 -16.48 -2.18 19.61
CA LYS A 233 -17.70 -2.50 18.85
C LYS A 233 -17.79 -4.01 18.50
N LEU A 234 -16.69 -4.64 18.14
CA LEU A 234 -16.63 -6.07 17.83
C LEU A 234 -17.14 -6.93 18.98
N LEU A 235 -16.71 -6.64 20.21
CA LEU A 235 -17.11 -7.43 21.38
C LEU A 235 -18.58 -7.25 21.72
N GLU A 236 -19.16 -6.10 21.42
CA GLU A 236 -20.58 -5.80 21.63
C GLU A 236 -21.46 -6.49 20.57
N GLU A 237 -21.09 -6.37 19.29
CA GLU A 237 -21.88 -6.87 18.15
C GLU A 237 -21.70 -8.37 17.91
N LYS A 238 -20.51 -8.91 18.18
CA LYS A 238 -20.15 -10.31 17.96
C LYS A 238 -19.69 -10.99 19.26
N PRO A 239 -20.54 -11.08 20.30
CA PRO A 239 -20.14 -11.57 21.64
C PRO A 239 -19.69 -13.02 21.68
N GLY A 240 -19.67 -13.70 20.55
CA GLY A 240 -19.16 -15.06 20.39
C GLY A 240 -17.86 -15.17 19.64
N VAL A 241 -17.34 -14.09 19.13
CA VAL A 241 -16.13 -14.11 18.31
C VAL A 241 -14.94 -14.68 19.06
N THR A 242 -14.17 -15.55 18.42
CA THR A 242 -12.96 -16.15 18.98
C THR A 242 -11.72 -15.86 18.11
N ALA A 243 -11.92 -15.41 16.89
CA ALA A 243 -10.87 -14.94 16.01
C ALA A 243 -11.38 -13.83 15.09
N ILE A 244 -10.51 -12.92 14.72
CA ILE A 244 -10.80 -11.86 13.74
C ILE A 244 -9.68 -11.74 12.72
N GLN A 245 -10.04 -11.78 11.42
CA GLN A 245 -9.17 -11.41 10.31
C GLN A 245 -9.47 -9.96 9.91
N CYS A 246 -8.44 -9.13 9.96
CA CYS A 246 -8.51 -7.70 9.67
C CYS A 246 -7.96 -7.40 8.26
N PHE A 247 -8.51 -6.38 7.62
CA PHE A 247 -8.08 -5.95 6.29
C PHE A 247 -6.68 -5.29 6.27
N SER A 248 -6.16 -4.86 7.44
CA SER A 248 -4.78 -4.37 7.55
C SER A 248 -4.17 -4.65 8.92
N ASP A 249 -2.84 -4.72 8.99
CA ASP A 249 -2.08 -4.93 10.24
C ASP A 249 -2.26 -3.77 11.21
N ARG A 250 -2.27 -2.54 10.70
CA ARG A 250 -2.43 -1.33 11.53
C ARG A 250 -3.80 -1.27 12.19
N PHE A 251 -4.83 -1.66 11.45
CA PHE A 251 -6.19 -1.79 12.01
C PHE A 251 -6.24 -2.88 13.09
N ALA A 252 -5.63 -4.03 12.82
CA ALA A 252 -5.53 -5.13 13.79
C ALA A 252 -4.79 -4.71 15.07
N MET A 253 -3.71 -3.93 14.97
CA MET A 253 -3.00 -3.39 16.12
C MET A 253 -3.86 -2.43 16.95
N GLY A 254 -4.69 -1.61 16.30
CA GLY A 254 -5.68 -0.79 17.00
C GLY A 254 -6.65 -1.64 17.82
N ILE A 255 -7.18 -2.70 17.23
CA ILE A 255 -8.03 -3.70 17.90
C ILE A 255 -7.30 -4.32 19.09
N MET A 256 -6.06 -4.79 18.91
CA MET A 256 -5.24 -5.40 19.96
C MET A 256 -4.99 -4.42 21.11
N ARG A 257 -4.75 -3.13 20.83
CA ARG A 257 -4.62 -2.10 21.85
C ARG A 257 -5.90 -1.95 22.66
N ARG A 258 -7.05 -1.92 22.02
CA ARG A 258 -8.36 -1.85 22.71
C ARG A 258 -8.60 -3.09 23.55
N PHE A 259 -8.32 -4.26 23.05
CA PHE A 259 -8.44 -5.52 23.79
C PHE A 259 -7.58 -5.51 25.06
N TYR A 260 -6.32 -5.10 24.93
CA TYR A 260 -5.43 -4.97 26.08
C TYR A 260 -6.02 -4.09 27.20
N GLU A 261 -6.59 -2.93 26.86
CA GLU A 261 -7.21 -2.02 27.83
C GLU A 261 -8.50 -2.60 28.45
N MET A 262 -9.20 -3.46 27.72
CA MET A 262 -10.39 -4.15 28.21
C MET A 262 -10.07 -5.44 28.98
N GLY A 263 -8.80 -5.81 29.11
CA GLY A 263 -8.37 -7.05 29.76
C GLY A 263 -8.63 -8.31 28.96
N VAL A 264 -8.84 -8.18 27.63
CA VAL A 264 -8.99 -9.29 26.69
C VAL A 264 -7.61 -9.70 26.17
N SER A 265 -7.25 -10.96 26.38
CA SER A 265 -5.93 -11.49 26.03
C SER A 265 -5.88 -11.94 24.56
N VAL A 266 -4.83 -11.52 23.84
CA VAL A 266 -4.48 -12.03 22.53
C VAL A 266 -3.19 -12.88 22.68
N PRO A 267 -3.18 -14.13 22.23
CA PRO A 267 -4.25 -14.91 21.60
C PRO A 267 -5.16 -15.66 22.61
N GLY A 268 -4.94 -15.50 23.94
CA GLY A 268 -5.56 -16.33 24.97
C GLY A 268 -7.10 -16.33 24.97
N ASP A 269 -7.73 -15.20 24.67
CA ASP A 269 -9.18 -15.05 24.58
C ASP A 269 -9.66 -14.94 23.14
N ILE A 270 -8.90 -14.26 22.29
CA ILE A 270 -9.24 -14.03 20.88
C ILE A 270 -7.98 -14.01 20.03
N SER A 271 -8.03 -14.73 18.90
CA SER A 271 -6.97 -14.67 17.89
C SER A 271 -7.18 -13.47 16.97
N VAL A 272 -6.10 -12.76 16.64
CA VAL A 272 -6.13 -11.58 15.77
C VAL A 272 -5.19 -11.80 14.59
N ILE A 273 -5.69 -11.57 13.39
CA ILE A 273 -4.94 -11.71 12.14
C ILE A 273 -5.02 -10.39 11.38
N GLY A 274 -3.89 -9.92 10.89
CA GLY A 274 -3.79 -8.74 10.05
C GLY A 274 -3.70 -9.06 8.56
N SER A 275 -3.36 -8.05 7.77
CA SER A 275 -3.00 -8.13 6.35
C SER A 275 -1.95 -7.07 6.04
N GLU A 276 -1.15 -7.30 4.99
CA GLU A 276 -0.06 -6.49 4.44
C GLU A 276 1.34 -6.91 4.93
N ASN A 277 1.48 -7.64 6.05
CA ASN A 277 2.76 -7.97 6.66
C ASN A 277 3.63 -6.73 6.86
N ASP A 278 3.03 -5.69 7.46
CA ASP A 278 3.74 -4.44 7.81
C ASP A 278 4.91 -4.75 8.79
N LEU A 279 5.95 -3.94 8.75
CA LEU A 279 7.11 -4.09 9.63
C LEU A 279 6.71 -4.18 11.12
N PHE A 280 5.71 -3.41 11.53
CA PHE A 280 5.20 -3.42 12.90
C PHE A 280 4.54 -4.75 13.30
N ALA A 281 4.04 -5.54 12.36
CA ALA A 281 3.41 -6.82 12.66
C ALA A 281 4.36 -7.81 13.34
N GLU A 282 5.62 -7.82 12.92
CA GLU A 282 6.65 -8.69 13.49
C GLU A 282 7.17 -8.21 14.84
N TYR A 283 7.34 -6.88 14.99
CA TYR A 283 7.99 -6.27 16.16
C TYR A 283 7.02 -5.79 17.24
N ASN A 284 5.74 -6.12 17.13
CA ASN A 284 4.78 -5.83 18.20
C ASN A 284 5.04 -6.72 19.42
N THR A 285 4.60 -6.31 20.62
CA THR A 285 4.74 -7.07 21.90
C THR A 285 4.21 -8.51 21.77
N ILE A 286 3.11 -8.69 21.02
CA ILE A 286 2.61 -9.97 20.55
C ILE A 286 2.73 -9.90 19.04
N SER A 287 3.63 -10.66 18.44
CA SER A 287 3.85 -10.62 16.98
C SER A 287 2.57 -11.02 16.25
N LEU A 288 2.15 -10.17 15.29
CA LEU A 288 0.88 -10.29 14.61
C LEU A 288 0.96 -11.26 13.44
N SER A 289 0.15 -12.31 13.47
CA SER A 289 -0.11 -13.18 12.32
C SER A 289 -0.79 -12.35 11.22
N THR A 290 -0.39 -12.56 9.97
CA THR A 290 -0.83 -11.67 8.90
C THR A 290 -0.87 -12.37 7.54
N ILE A 291 -1.61 -11.80 6.61
CA ILE A 291 -1.58 -12.18 5.20
C ILE A 291 -0.63 -11.23 4.48
N ASP A 292 0.56 -11.73 4.11
CA ASP A 292 1.51 -10.97 3.30
C ASP A 292 0.99 -10.82 1.88
N THR A 293 0.59 -9.62 1.55
CA THR A 293 0.02 -9.27 0.24
C THR A 293 1.06 -9.16 -0.88
N GLY A 294 2.34 -9.39 -0.57
CA GLY A 294 3.43 -9.27 -1.54
C GLY A 294 3.70 -7.83 -2.00
N GLY A 295 3.49 -6.86 -1.11
CA GLY A 295 3.64 -5.44 -1.46
C GLY A 295 5.03 -5.07 -1.97
N ASP A 296 6.10 -5.69 -1.44
CA ASP A 296 7.46 -5.53 -1.95
C ASP A 296 7.60 -6.09 -3.37
N LEU A 297 7.04 -7.26 -3.64
CA LEU A 297 7.04 -7.85 -4.98
C LEU A 297 6.22 -7.00 -5.96
N MET A 298 5.05 -6.48 -5.54
CA MET A 298 4.26 -5.57 -6.38
C MET A 298 5.03 -4.30 -6.75
N GLY A 299 5.72 -3.68 -5.79
CA GLY A 299 6.57 -2.51 -6.04
C GLY A 299 7.70 -2.78 -7.01
N ARG A 300 8.37 -3.93 -6.87
CA ARG A 300 9.45 -4.37 -7.77
C ARG A 300 8.92 -4.66 -9.18
N ARG A 301 7.83 -5.40 -9.31
CA ARG A 301 7.22 -5.71 -10.61
C ARG A 301 6.73 -4.46 -11.33
N ALA A 302 6.13 -3.52 -10.59
CA ALA A 302 5.74 -2.23 -11.16
C ALA A 302 6.94 -1.49 -11.76
N TRP A 303 8.08 -1.46 -11.05
CA TRP A 303 9.31 -0.87 -11.57
C TRP A 303 9.86 -1.62 -12.78
N GLU A 304 9.92 -2.95 -12.75
CA GLU A 304 10.39 -3.78 -13.86
C GLU A 304 9.58 -3.53 -15.15
N LEU A 305 8.25 -3.41 -15.04
CA LEU A 305 7.38 -3.09 -16.17
C LEU A 305 7.69 -1.71 -16.76
N LEU A 306 7.87 -0.69 -15.92
CA LEU A 306 8.23 0.65 -16.38
C LEU A 306 9.63 0.69 -16.99
N CYS A 307 10.60 0.05 -16.35
CA CYS A 307 12.00 0.02 -16.81
C CYS A 307 12.16 -0.54 -18.22
N ARG A 308 11.37 -1.52 -18.62
CA ARG A 308 11.39 -2.05 -19.99
C ARG A 308 11.21 -0.95 -21.03
N HIS A 309 10.20 -0.10 -20.85
CA HIS A 309 9.89 0.99 -21.78
C HIS A 309 10.81 2.20 -21.64
N LEU A 310 11.30 2.46 -20.43
CA LEU A 310 12.24 3.55 -20.18
C LEU A 310 13.61 3.27 -20.83
N ASN A 311 14.03 2.00 -20.86
CA ASN A 311 15.30 1.58 -21.46
C ASN A 311 15.20 1.39 -22.98
N ASP A 312 14.04 1.02 -23.49
CA ASP A 312 13.77 0.89 -24.93
C ASP A 312 12.42 1.54 -25.31
N PRO A 313 12.41 2.84 -25.60
CA PRO A 313 11.18 3.54 -26.01
C PRO A 313 10.56 3.04 -27.33
N ALA A 314 11.28 2.20 -28.09
CA ALA A 314 10.77 1.62 -29.33
C ALA A 314 9.93 0.36 -29.09
N LEU A 315 9.99 -0.23 -27.89
CA LEU A 315 9.16 -1.39 -27.56
C LEU A 315 7.66 -1.09 -27.77
N PRO A 316 6.91 -2.05 -28.32
CA PRO A 316 5.45 -1.94 -28.38
C PRO A 316 4.85 -1.76 -26.99
N LEU A 317 3.92 -0.84 -26.87
CA LEU A 317 3.14 -0.68 -25.65
C LEU A 317 2.06 -1.77 -25.64
N GLU A 318 2.16 -2.68 -24.69
CA GLU A 318 1.18 -3.74 -24.43
C GLU A 318 0.20 -3.31 -23.34
N SER A 319 -0.78 -4.16 -23.04
CA SER A 319 -1.66 -4.02 -21.87
C SER A 319 -1.98 -5.40 -21.35
N PHE A 320 -1.68 -5.63 -20.08
CA PHE A 320 -2.00 -6.88 -19.38
C PHE A 320 -2.06 -6.67 -17.87
N ILE A 321 -2.58 -7.67 -17.17
CA ILE A 321 -2.59 -7.72 -15.70
C ILE A 321 -1.68 -8.86 -15.26
N GLU A 322 -0.74 -8.56 -14.37
CA GLU A 322 0.10 -9.53 -13.67
C GLU A 322 -0.50 -9.82 -12.29
N THR A 323 -0.44 -11.06 -11.83
CA THR A 323 -0.95 -11.46 -10.52
C THR A 323 0.19 -11.77 -9.56
N VAL A 324 0.16 -11.16 -8.38
CA VAL A 324 1.02 -11.49 -7.24
C VAL A 324 0.22 -12.31 -6.24
N HIS A 325 0.78 -13.40 -5.75
CA HIS A 325 0.12 -14.28 -4.79
C HIS A 325 0.50 -13.92 -3.36
N ALA A 326 -0.51 -13.73 -2.52
CA ALA A 326 -0.34 -13.51 -1.09
C ALA A 326 0.09 -14.79 -0.37
N ARG A 327 0.65 -14.65 0.84
CA ARG A 327 1.06 -15.76 1.71
C ARG A 327 0.54 -15.52 3.12
N PHE A 328 0.09 -16.58 3.78
CA PHE A 328 -0.21 -16.52 5.20
C PHE A 328 1.07 -16.67 6.04
N ILE A 329 1.25 -15.79 7.03
CA ILE A 329 2.37 -15.78 7.96
C ILE A 329 1.82 -15.93 9.39
N PRO A 330 1.81 -17.15 9.94
CA PRO A 330 1.40 -17.36 11.33
C PRO A 330 2.47 -16.82 12.30
N ARG A 331 2.01 -16.18 13.37
CA ARG A 331 2.83 -15.66 14.49
C ARG A 331 2.09 -15.88 15.82
N GLU A 332 2.49 -15.14 16.87
CA GLU A 332 2.00 -15.34 18.25
C GLU A 332 0.55 -14.93 18.49
N SER A 333 -0.05 -14.10 17.63
CA SER A 333 -1.41 -13.58 17.82
C SER A 333 -2.54 -14.59 17.51
N ILE A 334 -2.19 -15.83 17.15
CA ILE A 334 -3.10 -16.95 16.95
C ILE A 334 -2.86 -18.01 18.01
N GLY A 335 -3.91 -18.49 18.64
CA GLY A 335 -3.87 -19.53 19.66
C GLY A 335 -5.06 -20.49 19.60
N MET A 336 -5.06 -21.50 20.47
CA MET A 336 -6.21 -22.40 20.61
C MET A 336 -7.37 -21.70 21.31
N VAL A 337 -8.59 -22.05 20.94
CA VAL A 337 -9.78 -21.59 21.67
C VAL A 337 -9.72 -22.07 23.11
N SER A 338 -9.81 -21.14 24.07
CA SER A 338 -9.81 -21.45 25.50
C SER A 338 -11.20 -21.32 26.10
N GLU A 339 -11.75 -22.44 26.62
CA GLU A 339 -13.01 -22.44 27.33
C GLU A 339 -12.94 -21.75 28.71
N LYS A 340 -11.72 -21.50 29.23
CA LYS A 340 -11.48 -20.89 30.56
C LYS A 340 -11.18 -19.38 30.48
N SER A 341 -11.31 -18.75 29.32
CA SER A 341 -10.92 -17.36 29.14
C SER A 341 -11.83 -16.40 29.92
N VAL A 342 -11.27 -15.25 30.33
CA VAL A 342 -12.03 -14.15 30.94
C VAL A 342 -13.13 -13.67 29.98
N PHE A 343 -12.92 -13.80 28.68
CA PHE A 343 -13.88 -13.47 27.64
C PHE A 343 -15.12 -14.37 27.67
N PHE A 344 -15.00 -15.67 27.97
CA PHE A 344 -16.15 -16.53 28.18
C PHE A 344 -16.99 -16.08 29.39
N LYS A 345 -16.37 -15.61 30.47
CA LYS A 345 -17.07 -15.04 31.63
C LYS A 345 -17.77 -13.73 31.32
N LEU A 346 -17.12 -12.83 30.59
CA LEU A 346 -17.74 -11.61 30.07
C LEU A 346 -18.94 -11.91 29.15
N ARG A 347 -18.82 -12.90 28.32
CA ARG A 347 -19.84 -13.40 27.42
C ARG A 347 -21.09 -13.89 28.14
N GLU A 348 -20.94 -14.65 29.21
CA GLU A 348 -22.06 -15.07 30.06
C GLU A 348 -22.72 -13.88 30.76
N ASN A 349 -21.93 -12.94 31.31
CA ASN A 349 -22.45 -11.75 31.93
C ASN A 349 -23.22 -10.83 30.97
N ILE A 350 -22.75 -10.66 29.73
CA ILE A 350 -23.46 -9.87 28.70
C ILE A 350 -24.76 -10.57 28.29
N LYS A 351 -24.75 -11.90 28.08
CA LYS A 351 -25.95 -12.67 27.79
C LYS A 351 -26.99 -12.58 28.92
N GLN A 352 -26.55 -12.65 30.19
CA GLN A 352 -27.44 -12.53 31.34
C GLN A 352 -28.04 -11.11 31.46
N ARG A 353 -27.25 -10.06 31.20
CA ARG A 353 -27.75 -8.68 31.24
C ARG A 353 -28.70 -8.40 30.05
N GLY A 354 -28.44 -8.93 28.85
CA GLY A 354 -29.33 -8.80 27.69
C GLY A 354 -30.64 -9.58 27.86
N ALA A 355 -30.65 -10.70 28.59
CA ALA A 355 -31.85 -11.45 28.93
C ALA A 355 -32.68 -10.77 30.04
N ALA A 356 -32.01 -10.06 30.96
CA ALA A 356 -32.68 -9.28 32.04
C ALA A 356 -33.33 -7.99 31.50
N ALA A 357 -32.76 -7.38 30.46
CA ALA A 357 -33.29 -6.17 29.84
C ALA A 357 -34.50 -6.43 28.88
N LYS A 358 -34.79 -7.70 28.57
CA LYS A 358 -35.93 -8.14 27.76
C LYS A 358 -37.12 -8.69 28.60
N ARG A 359 -37.00 -8.65 29.90
CA ARG A 359 -38.09 -8.88 30.86
C ARG A 359 -38.50 -7.58 31.52
#